data_41d9cb7aafb2fbcbe4f541df19a9de33
#
_entry.id   41d9cb7aafb2fbcbe4f541df19a9de33
#
_cell.length_a   1.000
_cell.length_b   1.000
_cell.length_c   1.000
_cell.angle_alpha   90.00
_cell.angle_beta   90.00
_cell.angle_gamma   90.00
#
_symmetry.space_group_name_H-M   'P 1'
#
loop_
_entity.id
_entity.type
_entity.pdbx_description
1 polymer ?
#
loop_
_entity_poly.entity_id
_entity_poly.type
_entity_poly.pdbx_seq_one_letter_code
_entity_poly.pdbx_strand_id
1 'polypeptide(L)'
;MCFGDATGEIVLSASGGSGQLDFLWSNASTDTLISGLSTGEYSATVTDQNGCTAVYIDTIYSPDQLTIFLSIADATCNDSGDGMLEAQASGGTSPFEYAWSNNQTTFQISGLDTGVYSVTITDNNGCEAVANETVGFINPDPINPLDSSYVLCTDEIVLDAGNPGSTFNWSSGEATQTINVNTLGFYTVSVTDLNGCSSDATTEVSDCVGVEETVLVGSIQLFPNPTRGNVMMSFDVLGVQHVNFTLYNIEGRPLISDLVNLNNGKANEELNLTSFSAGVYFITFESEGKTQTQRITLQ
;
A
#
# COMPACT_ATOMS: atom_id res chain seq x y z
N MET A 1 -9.16 41.93 15.85
CA MET A 1 -7.93 41.69 16.63
C MET A 1 -7.86 40.22 16.97
N CYS A 2 -6.78 39.56 16.66
CA CYS A 2 -6.52 38.19 17.11
C CYS A 2 -5.70 38.18 18.40
N PHE A 3 -5.63 37.02 19.05
CA PHE A 3 -4.77 36.85 20.21
C PHE A 3 -3.31 37.17 19.84
N GLY A 4 -2.66 38.04 20.65
CA GLY A 4 -1.29 38.47 20.43
C GLY A 4 -1.08 39.56 19.38
N ASP A 5 -2.13 39.97 18.67
CA ASP A 5 -2.01 41.08 17.72
C ASP A 5 -1.76 42.42 18.42
N ALA A 6 -1.03 43.29 17.73
CA ALA A 6 -0.82 44.69 18.11
C ALA A 6 -1.60 45.63 17.17
N THR A 7 -2.93 45.47 17.13
CA THR A 7 -3.83 46.25 16.24
C THR A 7 -4.80 47.16 17.02
N GLY A 8 -4.62 47.27 18.34
CA GLY A 8 -5.39 48.14 19.20
C GLY A 8 -5.21 49.61 18.91
N GLU A 9 -6.24 50.40 19.19
CA GLU A 9 -6.26 51.82 18.97
C GLU A 9 -7.02 52.55 20.10
N ILE A 10 -6.45 53.64 20.59
CA ILE A 10 -7.11 54.51 21.55
C ILE A 10 -7.11 55.91 21.05
N VAL A 11 -8.31 56.57 21.02
CA VAL A 11 -8.47 57.98 20.71
C VAL A 11 -8.82 58.71 21.98
N LEU A 12 -8.00 59.68 22.37
CA LEU A 12 -8.24 60.50 23.57
C LEU A 12 -8.61 61.94 23.14
N SER A 13 -9.76 62.38 23.62
CA SER A 13 -10.17 63.80 23.54
C SER A 13 -10.21 64.42 24.91
N ALA A 14 -9.62 65.60 25.08
CA ALA A 14 -9.64 66.31 26.34
C ALA A 14 -10.22 67.73 26.14
N SER A 15 -10.95 68.25 27.15
CA SER A 15 -11.53 69.58 27.12
C SER A 15 -11.39 70.24 28.49
N GLY A 16 -11.36 71.61 28.51
CA GLY A 16 -11.11 72.39 29.72
C GLY A 16 -9.65 72.75 29.85
N GLY A 17 -9.20 73.21 31.03
CA GLY A 17 -7.86 73.72 31.28
C GLY A 17 -7.60 75.09 30.65
N SER A 18 -6.35 75.52 30.65
CA SER A 18 -5.89 76.79 30.09
C SER A 18 -4.93 76.57 28.95
N GLY A 19 -5.20 77.18 27.79
CA GLY A 19 -4.30 77.15 26.63
C GLY A 19 -4.25 75.82 25.90
N GLN A 20 -3.07 75.53 25.38
CA GLN A 20 -2.82 74.26 24.69
C GLN A 20 -2.72 73.11 25.69
N LEU A 21 -3.26 71.94 25.33
CA LEU A 21 -3.14 70.72 26.09
C LEU A 21 -2.03 69.85 25.50
N ASP A 22 -1.11 69.41 26.35
CA ASP A 22 -0.06 68.45 26.00
C ASP A 22 -0.44 67.04 26.50
N PHE A 23 -0.23 66.05 25.67
CA PHE A 23 -0.53 64.66 25.93
C PHE A 23 0.76 63.85 26.11
N LEU A 24 0.80 62.97 27.09
CA LEU A 24 1.91 62.02 27.27
C LEU A 24 1.35 60.66 27.70
N TRP A 25 1.46 59.68 26.77
CA TRP A 25 1.05 58.31 27.04
C TRP A 25 2.14 57.48 27.72
N SER A 26 1.75 56.38 28.36
CA SER A 26 2.64 55.41 28.96
C SER A 26 3.63 54.76 27.98
N ASN A 27 3.32 54.73 26.69
CA ASN A 27 4.20 54.32 25.59
C ASN A 27 5.05 55.44 25.01
N ALA A 28 5.10 56.60 25.70
CA ALA A 28 5.79 57.83 25.33
C ALA A 28 5.25 58.52 24.05
N SER A 29 4.11 58.16 23.51
CA SER A 29 3.44 58.95 22.47
C SER A 29 2.88 60.26 23.04
N THR A 30 2.81 61.30 22.20
CA THR A 30 2.24 62.61 22.49
C THR A 30 1.01 62.90 21.63
N ASP A 31 0.59 61.95 20.80
CA ASP A 31 -0.57 62.10 19.92
C ASP A 31 -1.88 61.87 20.64
N THR A 32 -2.96 62.42 20.13
CA THR A 32 -4.32 62.16 20.62
C THR A 32 -4.88 60.80 20.15
N LEU A 33 -4.26 60.22 19.12
CA LEU A 33 -4.53 58.84 18.64
C LEU A 33 -3.25 58.03 18.80
N ILE A 34 -3.34 56.94 19.51
CA ILE A 34 -2.29 55.91 19.52
C ILE A 34 -2.83 54.63 18.92
N SER A 35 -2.05 53.99 18.04
CA SER A 35 -2.42 52.78 17.35
C SER A 35 -1.29 51.75 17.39
N GLY A 36 -1.53 50.54 16.88
CA GLY A 36 -0.56 49.48 16.94
C GLY A 36 -0.36 48.94 18.38
N LEU A 37 -1.43 48.96 19.19
CA LEU A 37 -1.35 48.62 20.62
C LEU A 37 -1.59 47.15 20.83
N SER A 38 -0.73 46.51 21.61
CA SER A 38 -0.94 45.15 22.13
C SER A 38 -1.97 45.21 23.30
N THR A 39 -2.45 44.03 23.69
CA THR A 39 -3.21 43.87 24.91
C THR A 39 -2.46 44.44 26.10
N GLY A 40 -3.13 45.23 26.90
CA GLY A 40 -2.54 45.85 28.07
C GLY A 40 -3.21 47.16 28.47
N GLU A 41 -2.81 47.70 29.65
CA GLU A 41 -3.26 48.97 30.16
C GLU A 41 -2.41 50.11 29.63
N TYR A 42 -3.04 51.16 29.11
CA TYR A 42 -2.40 52.39 28.63
C TYR A 42 -2.93 53.55 29.42
N SER A 43 -2.03 54.40 29.90
CA SER A 43 -2.38 55.66 30.57
C SER A 43 -1.86 56.85 29.82
N ALA A 44 -2.61 57.92 29.83
CA ALA A 44 -2.22 59.22 29.33
C ALA A 44 -2.32 60.31 30.41
N THR A 45 -1.28 61.11 30.50
CA THR A 45 -1.31 62.36 31.30
C THR A 45 -1.53 63.51 30.35
N VAL A 46 -2.61 64.28 30.60
CA VAL A 46 -2.91 65.52 29.86
C VAL A 46 -2.53 66.72 30.75
N THR A 47 -1.73 67.62 30.25
CA THR A 47 -1.22 68.79 30.99
C THR A 47 -1.64 70.05 30.25
N ASP A 48 -2.19 71.04 30.99
CA ASP A 48 -2.55 72.34 30.47
C ASP A 48 -1.36 73.33 30.57
N GLN A 49 -1.51 74.50 29.98
CA GLN A 49 -0.43 75.56 29.96
C GLN A 49 -0.05 76.05 31.35
N ASN A 50 -0.92 75.90 32.37
CA ASN A 50 -0.63 76.26 33.74
C ASN A 50 0.01 75.08 34.54
N GLY A 51 0.22 73.95 33.92
CA GLY A 51 0.80 72.77 34.57
C GLY A 51 -0.21 71.90 35.34
N CYS A 52 -1.50 72.16 35.19
CA CYS A 52 -2.54 71.26 35.78
C CYS A 52 -2.66 70.00 34.99
N THR A 53 -2.70 68.87 35.67
CA THR A 53 -2.72 67.52 35.03
C THR A 53 -3.99 66.75 35.28
N ALA A 54 -4.39 65.95 34.27
CA ALA A 54 -5.42 64.94 34.38
C ALA A 54 -4.90 63.61 33.82
N VAL A 55 -5.28 62.49 34.43
CA VAL A 55 -4.85 61.16 33.97
C VAL A 55 -6.04 60.40 33.43
N TYR A 56 -5.86 59.78 32.25
CA TYR A 56 -6.80 58.85 31.62
C TYR A 56 -6.15 57.46 31.57
N ILE A 57 -6.93 56.42 31.82
CA ILE A 57 -6.50 55.03 31.77
C ILE A 57 -7.51 54.26 30.93
N ASP A 58 -7.01 53.44 30.02
CA ASP A 58 -7.83 52.51 29.24
C ASP A 58 -7.09 51.23 29.01
N THR A 59 -7.83 50.16 28.65
CA THR A 59 -7.26 48.81 28.49
C THR A 59 -7.65 48.23 27.14
N ILE A 60 -6.64 47.82 26.39
CA ILE A 60 -6.86 47.03 25.17
C ILE A 60 -7.00 45.56 25.55
N TYR A 61 -8.08 44.96 25.13
CA TYR A 61 -8.40 43.55 25.33
C TYR A 61 -8.21 42.81 24.02
N SER A 62 -7.67 41.57 24.05
CA SER A 62 -7.74 40.61 22.95
C SER A 62 -8.59 39.42 23.37
N PRO A 63 -9.24 38.74 22.43
CA PRO A 63 -9.85 37.47 22.71
C PRO A 63 -8.80 36.43 23.14
N ASP A 64 -9.23 35.37 23.78
CA ASP A 64 -8.39 34.19 24.05
C ASP A 64 -7.92 33.57 22.74
N GLN A 65 -6.81 32.90 22.79
CA GLN A 65 -6.24 32.21 21.60
C GLN A 65 -7.24 31.18 21.06
N LEU A 66 -7.50 31.27 19.74
CA LEU A 66 -8.30 30.24 19.06
C LEU A 66 -7.54 28.91 19.04
N THR A 67 -8.15 27.89 19.59
CA THR A 67 -7.62 26.51 19.64
C THR A 67 -8.69 25.53 19.16
N ILE A 68 -8.25 24.37 18.68
CA ILE A 68 -9.14 23.32 18.16
C ILE A 68 -8.93 22.06 18.98
N PHE A 69 -10.04 21.46 19.41
CA PHE A 69 -10.08 20.11 19.94
C PHE A 69 -10.81 19.22 18.93
N LEU A 70 -10.16 18.08 18.54
CA LEU A 70 -10.77 17.10 17.65
C LEU A 70 -11.21 15.88 18.45
N SER A 71 -12.42 15.40 18.19
CA SER A 71 -12.90 14.09 18.61
C SER A 71 -13.12 13.21 17.38
N ILE A 72 -12.85 11.92 17.53
CA ILE A 72 -12.82 10.96 16.44
C ILE A 72 -13.69 9.74 16.76
N ALA A 73 -14.37 9.23 15.73
CA ALA A 73 -14.84 7.85 15.68
C ALA A 73 -14.22 7.20 14.44
N ASP A 74 -13.40 6.18 14.67
CA ASP A 74 -12.76 5.42 13.60
C ASP A 74 -13.79 4.68 12.76
N ALA A 75 -13.46 4.40 11.50
CA ALA A 75 -14.26 3.62 10.60
C ALA A 75 -14.40 2.17 11.10
N THR A 76 -15.50 1.52 10.79
CA THR A 76 -15.71 0.11 11.20
C THR A 76 -14.69 -0.82 10.54
N CYS A 77 -14.47 -0.64 9.24
CA CYS A 77 -13.51 -1.37 8.43
C CYS A 77 -12.64 -0.40 7.62
N ASN A 78 -11.58 -0.89 7.01
CA ASN A 78 -10.85 -0.10 6.02
C ASN A 78 -11.82 0.25 4.87
N ASP A 79 -11.81 1.53 4.46
CA ASP A 79 -12.65 2.06 3.37
C ASP A 79 -14.16 1.81 3.52
N SER A 80 -14.68 1.63 4.77
CA SER A 80 -16.11 1.48 5.02
C SER A 80 -16.91 2.78 4.88
N GLY A 81 -16.24 3.91 4.88
CA GLY A 81 -16.87 5.22 4.73
C GLY A 81 -17.82 5.59 5.88
N ASP A 82 -17.60 5.10 7.09
CA ASP A 82 -18.44 5.34 8.26
C ASP A 82 -17.71 6.06 9.41
N GLY A 83 -16.46 6.48 9.19
CA GLY A 83 -15.70 7.28 10.12
C GLY A 83 -16.28 8.69 10.33
N MET A 84 -15.96 9.32 11.46
CA MET A 84 -16.47 10.64 11.82
C MET A 84 -15.42 11.45 12.58
N LEU A 85 -15.39 12.75 12.31
CA LEU A 85 -14.61 13.74 13.06
C LEU A 85 -15.52 14.90 13.50
N GLU A 86 -15.28 15.41 14.71
CA GLU A 86 -15.91 16.62 15.22
C GLU A 86 -14.84 17.59 15.69
N ALA A 87 -14.93 18.85 15.25
CA ALA A 87 -14.02 19.93 15.62
C ALA A 87 -14.73 20.92 16.53
N GLN A 88 -14.18 21.10 17.73
CA GLN A 88 -14.63 22.09 18.70
C GLN A 88 -13.65 23.22 18.80
N ALA A 89 -14.11 24.45 18.53
CA ALA A 89 -13.35 25.67 18.73
C ALA A 89 -13.40 26.13 20.19
N SER A 90 -12.29 26.59 20.73
CA SER A 90 -12.20 27.24 22.05
C SER A 90 -11.35 28.49 21.94
N GLY A 91 -11.75 29.58 22.64
CA GLY A 91 -11.15 30.90 22.42
C GLY A 91 -11.65 31.56 21.12
N GLY A 92 -10.96 32.56 20.63
CA GLY A 92 -11.39 33.35 19.48
C GLY A 92 -12.70 34.11 19.67
N THR A 93 -13.30 34.54 18.57
CA THR A 93 -14.54 35.30 18.56
C THR A 93 -15.59 34.63 17.67
N SER A 94 -16.69 34.14 18.25
CA SER A 94 -17.80 33.53 17.48
C SER A 94 -18.49 34.57 16.55
N PRO A 95 -19.04 34.15 15.37
CA PRO A 95 -19.15 32.78 14.85
C PRO A 95 -17.84 32.24 14.27
N PHE A 96 -17.82 30.90 14.15
CA PHE A 96 -16.69 30.19 13.56
C PHE A 96 -17.07 29.59 12.20
N GLU A 97 -16.14 29.66 11.25
CA GLU A 97 -16.22 29.01 9.95
C GLU A 97 -15.26 27.81 9.93
N TYR A 98 -15.70 26.71 9.32
CA TYR A 98 -14.94 25.46 9.22
C TYR A 98 -14.61 25.14 7.78
N ALA A 99 -13.37 24.76 7.50
CA ALA A 99 -12.93 24.29 6.19
C ALA A 99 -12.09 23.03 6.34
N TRP A 100 -12.66 21.89 5.95
CA TRP A 100 -11.99 20.61 6.01
C TRP A 100 -11.27 20.28 4.68
N SER A 101 -10.24 19.44 4.75
CA SER A 101 -9.47 18.99 3.58
C SER A 101 -10.31 18.25 2.52
N ASN A 102 -11.46 17.68 2.90
CA ASN A 102 -12.44 17.04 2.02
C ASN A 102 -13.53 18.00 1.50
N ASN A 103 -13.34 19.32 1.65
CA ASN A 103 -14.27 20.40 1.27
C ASN A 103 -15.59 20.47 2.06
N GLN A 104 -15.74 19.72 3.15
CA GLN A 104 -16.87 19.92 4.06
C GLN A 104 -16.65 21.16 4.93
N THR A 105 -17.75 21.80 5.36
CA THR A 105 -17.72 23.10 6.06
C THR A 105 -18.50 23.11 7.37
N THR A 106 -18.88 21.94 7.87
CA THR A 106 -19.61 21.79 9.13
C THR A 106 -18.65 21.50 10.29
N PHE A 107 -19.05 21.79 11.52
CA PHE A 107 -18.25 21.47 12.71
C PHE A 107 -18.01 19.95 12.87
N GLN A 108 -18.90 19.15 12.32
CA GLN A 108 -18.83 17.68 12.32
C GLN A 108 -18.89 17.18 10.89
N ILE A 109 -18.03 16.22 10.56
CA ILE A 109 -17.99 15.54 9.27
C ILE A 109 -18.08 14.02 9.48
N SER A 110 -18.80 13.35 8.59
CA SER A 110 -19.05 11.91 8.64
C SER A 110 -18.96 11.30 7.24
N GLY A 111 -19.05 9.98 7.17
CA GLY A 111 -18.88 9.29 5.90
C GLY A 111 -17.41 9.27 5.48
N LEU A 112 -16.49 9.11 6.44
CA LEU A 112 -15.07 9.22 6.21
C LEU A 112 -14.45 7.82 6.04
N ASP A 113 -13.65 7.67 5.00
CA ASP A 113 -12.72 6.57 4.85
C ASP A 113 -11.51 6.77 5.77
N THR A 114 -10.69 5.74 5.91
CA THR A 114 -9.42 5.84 6.61
C THR A 114 -8.51 6.87 5.95
N GLY A 115 -7.86 7.70 6.75
CA GLY A 115 -6.98 8.73 6.21
C GLY A 115 -6.76 9.92 7.14
N VAL A 116 -5.91 10.84 6.72
CA VAL A 116 -5.61 12.08 7.45
C VAL A 116 -6.52 13.19 6.96
N TYR A 117 -7.23 13.80 7.89
CA TYR A 117 -8.09 14.96 7.63
C TYR A 117 -7.58 16.17 8.40
N SER A 118 -7.56 17.31 7.76
CA SER A 118 -7.24 18.59 8.39
C SER A 118 -8.44 19.52 8.36
N VAL A 119 -8.55 20.36 9.41
CA VAL A 119 -9.55 21.42 9.51
C VAL A 119 -8.85 22.73 9.78
N THR A 120 -9.29 23.78 9.07
CA THR A 120 -9.01 25.17 9.40
C THR A 120 -10.29 25.76 9.98
N ILE A 121 -10.19 26.36 11.17
CA ILE A 121 -11.29 27.12 11.78
C ILE A 121 -10.90 28.59 11.73
N THR A 122 -11.79 29.42 11.19
CA THR A 122 -11.65 30.88 11.15
C THR A 122 -12.70 31.50 12.06
N ASP A 123 -12.30 32.40 12.93
CA ASP A 123 -13.21 33.14 13.79
C ASP A 123 -13.77 34.40 13.12
N ASN A 124 -14.71 35.09 13.76
CA ASN A 124 -15.33 36.33 13.23
C ASN A 124 -14.33 37.49 13.00
N ASN A 125 -13.18 37.46 13.64
CA ASN A 125 -12.12 38.44 13.43
C ASN A 125 -11.14 38.06 12.33
N GLY A 126 -11.31 36.90 11.68
CA GLY A 126 -10.43 36.34 10.68
C GLY A 126 -9.19 35.64 11.27
N CYS A 127 -9.21 35.30 12.57
CA CYS A 127 -8.13 34.53 13.17
C CYS A 127 -8.30 33.06 12.84
N GLU A 128 -7.21 32.40 12.47
CA GLU A 128 -7.22 31.01 12.03
C GLU A 128 -6.49 30.09 13.00
N ALA A 129 -7.02 28.88 13.14
CA ALA A 129 -6.33 27.75 13.74
C ALA A 129 -6.46 26.53 12.83
N VAL A 130 -5.47 25.66 12.84
CA VAL A 130 -5.44 24.44 12.02
C VAL A 130 -5.16 23.23 12.92
N ALA A 131 -5.90 22.15 12.70
CA ALA A 131 -5.66 20.86 13.34
C ALA A 131 -5.81 19.75 12.30
N ASN A 132 -5.19 18.60 12.59
CA ASN A 132 -5.33 17.39 11.78
C ASN A 132 -5.52 16.19 12.69
N GLU A 133 -6.23 15.17 12.18
CA GLU A 133 -6.46 13.90 12.84
C GLU A 133 -6.49 12.78 11.81
N THR A 134 -6.21 11.55 12.26
CA THR A 134 -6.21 10.38 11.40
C THR A 134 -7.40 9.49 11.75
N VAL A 135 -8.31 9.31 10.81
CA VAL A 135 -9.35 8.28 10.89
C VAL A 135 -8.71 6.93 10.61
N GLY A 136 -8.70 6.05 11.60
CA GLY A 136 -8.28 4.65 11.47
C GLY A 136 -9.47 3.72 11.21
N PHE A 137 -9.26 2.42 11.40
CA PHE A 137 -10.32 1.42 11.37
C PHE A 137 -10.28 0.55 12.65
N ILE A 138 -11.46 0.06 13.04
CA ILE A 138 -11.62 -0.76 14.26
C ILE A 138 -11.32 -2.23 13.96
N ASN A 139 -11.81 -2.73 12.82
CA ASN A 139 -11.67 -4.13 12.41
C ASN A 139 -10.83 -4.22 11.12
N PRO A 140 -9.81 -5.07 11.09
CA PRO A 140 -9.05 -5.32 9.87
C PRO A 140 -9.91 -6.08 8.85
N ASP A 141 -9.65 -5.85 7.58
CA ASP A 141 -10.27 -6.62 6.50
C ASP A 141 -9.84 -8.09 6.55
N PRO A 142 -10.70 -9.03 6.11
CA PRO A 142 -10.34 -10.43 6.01
C PRO A 142 -9.10 -10.63 5.14
N ILE A 143 -8.17 -11.47 5.60
CA ILE A 143 -6.98 -11.83 4.81
C ILE A 143 -7.40 -12.90 3.81
N ASN A 144 -7.19 -12.64 2.51
CA ASN A 144 -7.44 -13.63 1.48
C ASN A 144 -6.16 -14.41 1.17
N PRO A 145 -6.11 -15.74 1.43
CA PRO A 145 -4.92 -16.55 1.25
C PRO A 145 -4.76 -17.09 -0.18
N LEU A 146 -5.60 -16.71 -1.14
CA LEU A 146 -5.46 -17.17 -2.51
C LEU A 146 -4.16 -16.69 -3.14
N ASP A 147 -3.41 -17.61 -3.73
CA ASP A 147 -2.28 -17.29 -4.59
C ASP A 147 -2.76 -16.58 -5.86
N SER A 148 -1.90 -15.79 -6.48
CA SER A 148 -2.22 -15.07 -7.72
C SER A 148 -2.52 -16.00 -8.90
N SER A 149 -2.03 -17.25 -8.85
CA SER A 149 -2.28 -18.26 -9.88
C SER A 149 -2.21 -19.67 -9.34
N TYR A 150 -3.01 -20.54 -9.95
CA TYR A 150 -3.00 -22.00 -9.76
C TYR A 150 -2.87 -22.70 -11.09
N VAL A 151 -2.30 -23.91 -11.10
CA VAL A 151 -2.16 -24.73 -12.29
C VAL A 151 -3.06 -25.97 -12.17
N LEU A 152 -3.92 -26.17 -13.14
CA LEU A 152 -4.85 -27.30 -13.21
C LEU A 152 -4.16 -28.49 -13.91
N CYS A 153 -3.47 -29.35 -13.13
CA CYS A 153 -2.81 -30.56 -13.63
C CYS A 153 -3.62 -31.85 -13.35
N THR A 154 -4.77 -31.71 -12.73
CA THR A 154 -5.72 -32.80 -12.38
C THR A 154 -7.10 -32.44 -12.90
N ASP A 155 -8.05 -33.33 -12.78
CA ASP A 155 -9.43 -33.07 -13.22
C ASP A 155 -10.08 -31.91 -12.47
N GLU A 156 -9.64 -31.63 -11.24
CA GLU A 156 -10.08 -30.49 -10.42
C GLU A 156 -9.01 -30.05 -9.45
N ILE A 157 -9.08 -28.78 -9.02
CA ILE A 157 -8.33 -28.20 -7.90
C ILE A 157 -9.29 -27.55 -6.91
N VAL A 158 -8.87 -27.44 -5.67
CA VAL A 158 -9.62 -26.74 -4.61
C VAL A 158 -9.02 -25.35 -4.43
N LEU A 159 -9.85 -24.32 -4.55
CA LEU A 159 -9.52 -22.97 -4.13
C LEU A 159 -10.11 -22.74 -2.75
N ASP A 160 -9.30 -22.26 -1.80
CA ASP A 160 -9.71 -21.98 -0.42
C ASP A 160 -9.51 -20.49 -0.11
N ALA A 161 -10.59 -19.77 0.13
CA ALA A 161 -10.59 -18.36 0.50
C ALA A 161 -10.25 -18.12 1.98
N GLY A 162 -9.99 -19.17 2.78
CA GLY A 162 -9.71 -19.04 4.20
C GLY A 162 -10.86 -18.44 4.99
N ASN A 163 -10.55 -17.73 6.08
CA ASN A 163 -11.50 -16.94 6.89
C ASN A 163 -12.74 -17.75 7.37
N PRO A 164 -12.56 -18.82 8.14
CA PRO A 164 -13.68 -19.63 8.61
C PRO A 164 -14.67 -18.78 9.42
N GLY A 165 -15.96 -18.91 9.10
CA GLY A 165 -17.04 -18.15 9.73
C GLY A 165 -17.45 -16.89 8.98
N SER A 166 -16.76 -16.52 7.91
CA SER A 166 -17.13 -15.45 7.00
C SER A 166 -18.18 -15.88 5.97
N THR A 167 -18.72 -14.95 5.23
CA THR A 167 -19.54 -15.19 4.05
C THR A 167 -18.71 -15.04 2.80
N PHE A 168 -19.02 -15.81 1.77
CA PHE A 168 -18.26 -15.89 0.53
C PHE A 168 -19.15 -15.65 -0.67
N ASN A 169 -18.62 -14.96 -1.68
CA ASN A 169 -19.30 -14.77 -2.96
C ASN A 169 -18.27 -14.95 -4.09
N TRP A 170 -18.27 -16.12 -4.70
CA TRP A 170 -17.39 -16.44 -5.82
C TRP A 170 -17.99 -16.00 -7.15
N SER A 171 -17.14 -15.62 -8.10
CA SER A 171 -17.54 -15.30 -9.47
C SER A 171 -18.24 -16.45 -10.20
N SER A 172 -18.01 -17.68 -9.76
CA SER A 172 -18.65 -18.90 -10.24
C SER A 172 -20.04 -19.15 -9.62
N GLY A 173 -20.42 -18.37 -8.59
CA GLY A 173 -21.75 -18.38 -7.96
C GLY A 173 -21.84 -19.17 -6.65
N GLU A 174 -20.78 -19.83 -6.21
CA GLU A 174 -20.74 -20.52 -4.93
C GLU A 174 -20.58 -19.53 -3.75
N ALA A 175 -21.05 -19.96 -2.57
CA ALA A 175 -20.99 -19.18 -1.34
C ALA A 175 -20.28 -19.94 -0.19
N THR A 176 -19.39 -20.88 -0.53
CA THR A 176 -18.62 -21.70 0.41
C THR A 176 -17.20 -21.19 0.52
N GLN A 177 -16.54 -21.46 1.66
CA GLN A 177 -15.14 -21.11 1.88
C GLN A 177 -14.24 -21.71 0.80
N THR A 178 -14.52 -22.93 0.40
CA THR A 178 -13.77 -23.66 -0.64
C THR A 178 -14.67 -23.96 -1.83
N ILE A 179 -14.08 -23.92 -3.04
CA ILE A 179 -14.74 -24.36 -4.28
C ILE A 179 -13.84 -25.33 -5.03
N ASN A 180 -14.48 -26.28 -5.74
CA ASN A 180 -13.80 -27.17 -6.68
C ASN A 180 -13.84 -26.56 -8.09
N VAL A 181 -12.68 -26.43 -8.70
CA VAL A 181 -12.53 -25.80 -10.02
C VAL A 181 -11.94 -26.80 -11.00
N ASN A 182 -12.61 -26.95 -12.13
CA ASN A 182 -12.22 -27.83 -13.24
C ASN A 182 -12.15 -27.13 -14.60
N THR A 183 -12.23 -25.80 -14.62
CA THR A 183 -12.16 -25.00 -15.83
C THR A 183 -11.11 -23.91 -15.68
N LEU A 184 -10.45 -23.58 -16.79
CA LEU A 184 -9.44 -22.51 -16.84
C LEU A 184 -10.13 -21.15 -16.80
N GLY A 185 -9.47 -20.16 -16.21
CA GLY A 185 -9.96 -18.79 -16.17
C GLY A 185 -9.65 -18.06 -14.87
N PHE A 186 -10.25 -16.89 -14.73
CA PHE A 186 -10.13 -16.08 -13.52
C PHE A 186 -11.29 -16.36 -12.57
N TYR A 187 -10.93 -16.56 -11.31
CA TYR A 187 -11.87 -16.75 -10.20
C TYR A 187 -11.67 -15.62 -9.20
N THR A 188 -12.74 -14.90 -8.94
CA THR A 188 -12.76 -13.84 -7.92
C THR A 188 -13.64 -14.29 -6.77
N VAL A 189 -13.19 -14.02 -5.54
CA VAL A 189 -14.01 -14.21 -4.34
C VAL A 189 -14.06 -12.90 -3.56
N SER A 190 -15.26 -12.53 -3.11
CA SER A 190 -15.48 -11.52 -2.07
C SER A 190 -15.72 -12.23 -0.75
N VAL A 191 -14.91 -11.94 0.24
CA VAL A 191 -15.00 -12.48 1.61
C VAL A 191 -15.47 -11.38 2.53
N THR A 192 -16.57 -11.62 3.28
CA THR A 192 -17.07 -10.67 4.27
C THR A 192 -17.10 -11.33 5.65
N ASP A 193 -16.46 -10.72 6.62
CA ASP A 193 -16.39 -11.22 7.99
C ASP A 193 -17.66 -10.90 8.80
N LEU A 194 -17.69 -11.31 10.08
CA LEU A 194 -18.81 -11.07 11.00
C LEU A 194 -18.99 -9.60 11.37
N ASN A 195 -17.98 -8.76 11.18
CA ASN A 195 -18.04 -7.32 11.44
C ASN A 195 -18.56 -6.54 10.22
N GLY A 196 -18.71 -7.22 9.08
CA GLY A 196 -19.10 -6.62 7.81
C GLY A 196 -17.92 -6.12 6.97
N CYS A 197 -16.68 -6.36 7.42
CA CYS A 197 -15.49 -6.01 6.65
C CYS A 197 -15.29 -6.99 5.49
N SER A 198 -14.94 -6.48 4.32
CA SER A 198 -14.82 -7.31 3.12
C SER A 198 -13.50 -7.10 2.39
N SER A 199 -13.01 -8.17 1.78
CA SER A 199 -11.89 -8.11 0.86
C SER A 199 -12.14 -8.98 -0.37
N ASP A 200 -11.61 -8.53 -1.51
CA ASP A 200 -11.69 -9.25 -2.77
C ASP A 200 -10.32 -9.82 -3.14
N ALA A 201 -10.32 -11.03 -3.72
CA ALA A 201 -9.14 -11.58 -4.36
C ALA A 201 -9.49 -12.22 -5.69
N THR A 202 -8.54 -12.18 -6.59
CA THR A 202 -8.66 -12.81 -7.91
C THR A 202 -7.46 -13.71 -8.11
N THR A 203 -7.71 -14.93 -8.59
CA THR A 203 -6.69 -15.89 -8.99
C THR A 203 -6.93 -16.36 -10.41
N GLU A 204 -5.85 -16.67 -11.12
CA GLU A 204 -5.88 -17.29 -12.44
C GLU A 204 -5.70 -18.80 -12.30
N VAL A 205 -6.60 -19.58 -12.88
CA VAL A 205 -6.41 -21.01 -13.06
C VAL A 205 -6.00 -21.25 -14.50
N SER A 206 -4.74 -21.60 -14.69
CA SER A 206 -4.14 -21.87 -16.00
C SER A 206 -4.00 -23.36 -16.24
N ASP A 207 -3.83 -23.72 -17.53
CA ASP A 207 -3.57 -25.09 -17.89
C ASP A 207 -2.23 -25.56 -17.31
N CYS A 208 -2.18 -26.80 -16.93
CA CYS A 208 -0.93 -27.50 -16.72
C CYS A 208 -0.22 -27.57 -18.08
N VAL A 209 0.47 -26.50 -18.45
CA VAL A 209 1.51 -26.62 -19.46
C VAL A 209 2.56 -27.51 -18.81
N GLY A 210 2.23 -28.82 -18.75
CA GLY A 210 3.29 -29.80 -18.68
C GLY A 210 4.23 -29.43 -19.79
N VAL A 211 5.51 -29.32 -19.54
CA VAL A 211 6.44 -29.74 -20.55
C VAL A 211 5.84 -31.08 -20.99
N GLU A 212 5.18 -31.15 -22.15
CA GLU A 212 5.07 -32.41 -22.83
C GLU A 212 6.52 -32.84 -22.92
N GLU A 213 6.95 -33.73 -21.99
CA GLU A 213 8.04 -34.62 -22.33
C GLU A 213 7.51 -35.34 -23.57
N THR A 214 7.83 -34.76 -24.71
CA THR A 214 7.63 -35.43 -26.00
C THR A 214 8.63 -36.58 -25.96
N VAL A 215 8.27 -37.63 -25.23
CA VAL A 215 9.08 -38.80 -25.01
C VAL A 215 9.15 -39.52 -26.35
N LEU A 216 10.36 -39.89 -26.75
CA LEU A 216 10.56 -40.78 -27.89
C LEU A 216 9.76 -42.04 -27.67
N VAL A 217 8.80 -42.34 -28.56
CA VAL A 217 7.94 -43.53 -28.44
C VAL A 217 8.76 -44.77 -28.72
N GLY A 218 9.09 -45.53 -27.67
CA GLY A 218 9.93 -46.71 -27.73
C GLY A 218 10.85 -46.84 -26.52
N SER A 219 11.88 -47.66 -26.62
CA SER A 219 12.86 -47.84 -25.57
C SER A 219 14.27 -47.53 -26.01
N ILE A 220 15.01 -46.78 -25.21
CA ILE A 220 16.45 -46.65 -25.31
C ILE A 220 17.03 -47.26 -24.06
N GLN A 221 17.89 -48.28 -24.23
CA GLN A 221 18.52 -48.99 -23.11
C GLN A 221 20.01 -48.72 -23.09
N LEU A 222 20.56 -48.50 -21.90
CA LEU A 222 21.97 -48.29 -21.63
C LEU A 222 22.51 -49.44 -20.79
N PHE A 223 23.42 -50.24 -21.34
CA PHE A 223 24.02 -51.36 -20.61
C PHE A 223 25.48 -51.61 -20.96
N PRO A 224 26.31 -52.03 -20.01
CA PRO A 224 25.99 -52.05 -18.56
C PRO A 224 25.90 -50.62 -18.00
N ASN A 225 24.99 -50.45 -17.04
CA ASN A 225 24.89 -49.23 -16.25
C ASN A 225 24.56 -49.60 -14.79
N PRO A 226 25.51 -49.47 -13.85
CA PRO A 226 26.84 -48.82 -13.96
C PRO A 226 27.82 -49.49 -14.92
N THR A 227 28.76 -48.70 -15.46
CA THR A 227 29.81 -49.17 -16.38
C THR A 227 31.20 -48.85 -15.85
N ARG A 228 32.25 -49.54 -16.42
CA ARG A 228 33.66 -49.23 -16.16
C ARG A 228 34.37 -48.62 -17.39
N GLY A 229 33.60 -48.19 -18.39
CA GLY A 229 34.18 -47.56 -19.57
C GLY A 229 33.21 -47.49 -20.75
N ASN A 230 32.80 -48.63 -21.30
CA ASN A 230 31.92 -48.64 -22.44
C ASN A 230 30.47 -48.89 -22.06
N VAL A 231 29.54 -48.16 -22.71
CA VAL A 231 28.09 -48.34 -22.59
C VAL A 231 27.51 -48.63 -23.97
N MET A 232 26.78 -49.70 -24.10
CA MET A 232 26.01 -49.99 -25.29
C MET A 232 24.67 -49.25 -25.18
N MET A 233 24.36 -48.45 -26.16
CA MET A 233 23.08 -47.80 -26.38
C MET A 233 22.25 -48.62 -27.34
N SER A 234 21.17 -49.24 -26.88
CA SER A 234 20.26 -50.02 -27.71
C SER A 234 18.96 -49.24 -27.92
N PHE A 235 18.63 -49.01 -29.17
CA PHE A 235 17.46 -48.24 -29.60
C PHE A 235 16.40 -49.18 -30.14
N ASP A 236 15.14 -49.00 -29.71
CA ASP A 236 13.94 -49.56 -30.30
C ASP A 236 12.88 -48.46 -30.26
N VAL A 237 12.95 -47.51 -31.20
CA VAL A 237 12.20 -46.26 -31.21
C VAL A 237 11.34 -46.22 -32.46
N LEU A 238 10.04 -46.04 -32.31
CA LEU A 238 9.09 -46.05 -33.42
C LEU A 238 9.04 -44.72 -34.17
N GLY A 239 9.07 -44.81 -35.51
CA GLY A 239 8.75 -43.69 -36.39
C GLY A 239 9.89 -42.71 -36.65
N VAL A 240 11.10 -42.93 -36.09
CA VAL A 240 12.26 -42.03 -36.28
C VAL A 240 13.38 -42.74 -37.06
N GLN A 241 14.12 -41.97 -37.86
CA GLN A 241 15.26 -42.47 -38.66
C GLN A 241 16.63 -42.16 -38.04
N HIS A 242 16.66 -41.21 -37.13
CA HIS A 242 17.89 -40.82 -36.45
C HIS A 242 17.57 -40.23 -35.05
N VAL A 243 18.52 -40.36 -34.14
CA VAL A 243 18.49 -39.82 -32.79
C VAL A 243 19.81 -39.11 -32.54
N ASN A 244 19.76 -37.84 -32.19
CA ASN A 244 20.92 -37.15 -31.64
C ASN A 244 21.06 -37.52 -30.16
N PHE A 245 22.27 -37.73 -29.69
CA PHE A 245 22.53 -37.81 -28.27
C PHE A 245 23.58 -36.81 -27.83
N THR A 246 23.42 -36.34 -26.58
CA THR A 246 24.43 -35.48 -25.95
C THR A 246 24.67 -35.95 -24.51
N LEU A 247 25.96 -36.23 -24.21
CA LEU A 247 26.38 -36.57 -22.84
C LEU A 247 26.78 -35.31 -22.09
N TYR A 248 26.30 -35.17 -20.87
CA TYR A 248 26.58 -34.06 -19.98
C TYR A 248 27.22 -34.51 -18.67
N ASN A 249 28.08 -33.68 -18.10
CA ASN A 249 28.49 -33.83 -16.71
C ASN A 249 27.41 -33.34 -15.74
N ILE A 250 27.63 -33.48 -14.42
CA ILE A 250 26.71 -33.07 -13.37
C ILE A 250 26.44 -31.54 -13.32
N GLU A 251 27.31 -30.74 -13.95
CA GLU A 251 27.17 -29.29 -14.07
C GLU A 251 26.36 -28.86 -15.31
N GLY A 252 25.86 -29.85 -16.10
CA GLY A 252 25.13 -29.59 -17.34
C GLY A 252 26.00 -29.19 -18.51
N ARG A 253 27.34 -29.38 -18.42
CA ARG A 253 28.27 -29.12 -19.54
C ARG A 253 28.27 -30.28 -20.53
N PRO A 254 28.05 -30.04 -21.86
CA PRO A 254 28.11 -31.08 -22.85
C PRO A 254 29.54 -31.57 -23.03
N LEU A 255 29.69 -32.88 -23.13
CA LEU A 255 31.00 -33.58 -23.26
C LEU A 255 31.16 -34.31 -24.60
N ILE A 256 30.11 -35.01 -25.04
CA ILE A 256 30.05 -35.73 -26.32
C ILE A 256 28.69 -35.41 -26.94
N SER A 257 28.63 -35.18 -28.23
CA SER A 257 27.39 -35.08 -29.01
C SER A 257 27.59 -35.77 -30.35
N ASP A 258 26.63 -36.65 -30.69
CA ASP A 258 26.72 -37.41 -31.95
C ASP A 258 25.31 -37.81 -32.41
N LEU A 259 25.23 -38.34 -33.64
CA LEU A 259 24.00 -38.77 -34.33
C LEU A 259 24.00 -40.27 -34.54
N VAL A 260 22.97 -40.95 -34.08
CA VAL A 260 22.74 -42.37 -34.35
C VAL A 260 21.70 -42.53 -35.48
N ASN A 261 22.04 -43.20 -36.54
CA ASN A 261 21.11 -43.57 -37.61
C ASN A 261 20.42 -44.89 -37.27
N LEU A 262 19.09 -44.90 -37.34
CA LEU A 262 18.27 -46.05 -37.02
C LEU A 262 17.81 -46.75 -38.30
N ASN A 263 17.84 -48.08 -38.28
CA ASN A 263 17.26 -48.91 -39.32
C ASN A 263 15.93 -49.49 -38.80
N ASN A 264 14.82 -49.01 -39.39
CA ASN A 264 13.47 -49.33 -38.90
C ASN A 264 13.31 -49.10 -37.40
N GLY A 265 13.85 -47.98 -36.89
CA GLY A 265 13.78 -47.60 -35.48
C GLY A 265 14.75 -48.30 -34.55
N LYS A 266 15.66 -49.13 -35.09
CA LYS A 266 16.60 -49.92 -34.27
C LYS A 266 18.04 -49.60 -34.61
N ALA A 267 18.87 -49.53 -33.57
CA ALA A 267 20.32 -49.46 -33.66
C ALA A 267 20.95 -49.96 -32.34
N ASN A 268 22.22 -50.31 -32.42
CA ASN A 268 23.08 -50.53 -31.27
C ASN A 268 24.37 -49.77 -31.49
N GLU A 269 24.69 -48.83 -30.61
CA GLU A 269 25.86 -47.99 -30.69
C GLU A 269 26.66 -48.06 -29.39
N GLU A 270 27.97 -48.11 -29.48
CA GLU A 270 28.86 -48.15 -28.34
C GLU A 270 29.36 -46.73 -27.98
N LEU A 271 29.07 -46.31 -26.75
CA LEU A 271 29.59 -45.05 -26.20
C LEU A 271 30.81 -45.35 -25.34
N ASN A 272 31.96 -44.85 -25.76
CA ASN A 272 33.22 -45.03 -25.05
C ASN A 272 33.45 -43.91 -24.02
N LEU A 273 33.44 -44.27 -22.74
CA LEU A 273 33.63 -43.36 -21.61
C LEU A 273 34.98 -43.57 -20.89
N THR A 274 35.90 -44.34 -21.44
CA THR A 274 37.19 -44.70 -20.79
C THR A 274 38.10 -43.49 -20.50
N SER A 275 37.88 -42.38 -21.20
CA SER A 275 38.64 -41.14 -21.00
C SER A 275 38.04 -40.21 -19.91
N PHE A 276 36.91 -40.57 -19.37
CA PHE A 276 36.23 -39.77 -18.36
C PHE A 276 36.46 -40.28 -16.95
N SER A 277 36.38 -39.41 -15.97
CA SER A 277 36.52 -39.75 -14.56
C SER A 277 35.31 -40.53 -14.04
N ALA A 278 35.50 -41.42 -13.04
CA ALA A 278 34.39 -42.04 -12.35
C ALA A 278 33.41 -40.98 -11.80
N GLY A 279 32.12 -41.22 -12.00
CA GLY A 279 31.09 -40.22 -11.62
C GLY A 279 29.73 -40.50 -12.25
N VAL A 280 28.81 -39.53 -12.05
CA VAL A 280 27.47 -39.53 -12.65
C VAL A 280 27.44 -38.59 -13.84
N TYR A 281 26.86 -39.10 -14.93
CA TYR A 281 26.67 -38.38 -16.18
C TYR A 281 25.21 -38.47 -16.59
N PHE A 282 24.75 -37.53 -17.40
CA PHE A 282 23.44 -37.55 -18.00
C PHE A 282 23.57 -37.57 -19.52
N ILE A 283 22.83 -38.44 -20.16
CA ILE A 283 22.75 -38.53 -21.61
C ILE A 283 21.32 -38.15 -22.04
N THR A 284 21.21 -37.17 -22.90
CA THR A 284 19.92 -36.75 -23.49
C THR A 284 19.89 -37.23 -24.96
N PHE A 285 18.80 -37.86 -25.32
CA PHE A 285 18.48 -38.30 -26.68
C PHE A 285 17.41 -37.38 -27.24
N GLU A 286 17.58 -36.91 -28.47
CA GLU A 286 16.65 -36.01 -29.13
C GLU A 286 16.39 -36.45 -30.58
N SER A 287 15.10 -36.44 -30.96
CA SER A 287 14.67 -36.63 -32.35
C SER A 287 13.31 -35.98 -32.55
N GLU A 288 13.13 -35.23 -33.64
CA GLU A 288 11.88 -34.59 -34.04
C GLU A 288 11.24 -33.70 -32.92
N GLY A 289 12.09 -33.02 -32.15
CA GLY A 289 11.67 -32.16 -31.03
C GLY A 289 11.25 -32.93 -29.77
N LYS A 290 11.42 -34.26 -29.74
CA LYS A 290 11.19 -35.12 -28.57
C LYS A 290 12.51 -35.44 -27.92
N THR A 291 12.53 -35.43 -26.58
CA THR A 291 13.72 -35.68 -25.77
C THR A 291 13.51 -36.79 -24.75
N GLN A 292 14.57 -37.51 -24.42
CA GLN A 292 14.60 -38.45 -23.32
C GLN A 292 15.97 -38.37 -22.64
N THR A 293 16.01 -38.21 -21.33
CA THR A 293 17.27 -38.14 -20.57
C THR A 293 17.41 -39.37 -19.66
N GLN A 294 18.63 -39.96 -19.66
CA GLN A 294 18.98 -41.08 -18.79
C GLN A 294 20.27 -40.80 -18.03
N ARG A 295 20.43 -41.44 -16.88
CA ARG A 295 21.63 -41.35 -16.05
C ARG A 295 22.58 -42.48 -16.35
N ILE A 296 23.88 -42.18 -16.51
CA ILE A 296 24.97 -43.14 -16.57
C ILE A 296 25.83 -43.01 -15.32
N THR A 297 26.20 -44.15 -14.73
CA THR A 297 27.16 -44.20 -13.62
C THR A 297 28.43 -44.87 -14.06
N LEU A 298 29.58 -44.15 -14.11
CA LEU A 298 30.89 -44.63 -14.42
C LEU A 298 31.67 -44.94 -13.13
N GLN A 299 32.22 -46.15 -13.02
CA GLN A 299 32.92 -46.68 -11.82
C GLN A 299 34.43 -46.85 -12.07
#